data_780ff3be91004b9df7304c8140652b23
#
_entry.id   780ff3be91004b9df7304c8140652b23
#
_cell.length_a   1.000
_cell.length_b   1.000
_cell.length_c   1.000
_cell.angle_alpha   90.00
_cell.angle_beta   90.00
_cell.angle_gamma   90.00
#
_symmetry.space_group_name_H-M   'P 1'
#
loop_
_entity.id
_entity.type
_entity.pdbx_description
1 polymer ?
#
loop_
_entity_poly.entity_id
_entity_poly.type
_entity_poly.pdbx_seq_one_letter_code
_entity_poly.pdbx_strand_id
1 'polypeptide(L)'
;ILHVAPEQAFFKFLKSVNNKNYITFDLNSPLADIKGDICAMPFEDNFFDFILCNHVLEHIVDDTKAMKELYRVLKRKGIAILQVPINVGRDKTFEDNNITTKKERIEKFGQYDHVREYGLDYYTKLESIGFSVEKNNYASKFIENDINKFGIVRDEIIPICKKN
;
A
#
# COMPACT_ATOMS: atom_id res chain seq x y z
N ILE A 1 -2.55 -9.37 -12.12
CA ILE A 1 -1.86 -8.63 -11.04
C ILE A 1 -1.94 -7.15 -11.37
N LEU A 2 -2.32 -6.33 -10.40
CA LEU A 2 -2.15 -4.87 -10.41
C LEU A 2 -0.99 -4.49 -9.48
N HIS A 3 -0.05 -3.70 -9.96
CA HIS A 3 1.02 -3.13 -9.15
C HIS A 3 0.92 -1.59 -9.19
N VAL A 4 0.48 -1.01 -8.09
CA VAL A 4 0.34 0.44 -7.92
C VAL A 4 1.66 1.02 -7.47
N ALA A 5 2.09 2.14 -8.05
CA ALA A 5 3.38 2.81 -7.80
C ALA A 5 4.58 1.84 -7.86
N PRO A 6 4.83 1.21 -9.04
CA PRO A 6 5.71 0.05 -9.14
C PRO A 6 7.14 0.36 -8.73
N GLU A 7 7.63 -0.32 -7.70
CA GLU A 7 9.02 -0.29 -7.26
C GLU A 7 9.89 -1.10 -8.22
N GLN A 8 11.02 -0.55 -8.63
CA GLN A 8 11.86 -1.11 -9.68
C GLN A 8 12.25 -2.59 -9.46
N ALA A 9 12.51 -2.99 -8.22
CA ALA A 9 12.90 -4.36 -7.90
C ALA A 9 11.74 -5.35 -8.14
N PHE A 10 10.55 -5.05 -7.59
CA PHE A 10 9.34 -5.86 -7.81
C PHE A 10 8.87 -5.81 -9.26
N PHE A 11 8.94 -4.66 -9.92
CA PHE A 11 8.59 -4.52 -11.33
C PHE A 11 9.39 -5.50 -12.20
N LYS A 12 10.72 -5.53 -12.08
CA LYS A 12 11.57 -6.44 -12.85
C LYS A 12 11.23 -7.90 -12.59
N PHE A 13 11.06 -8.27 -11.33
CA PHE A 13 10.74 -9.64 -10.94
C PHE A 13 9.36 -10.05 -11.44
N LEU A 14 8.31 -9.30 -11.14
CA LEU A 14 6.93 -9.65 -11.50
C LEU A 14 6.73 -9.66 -13.02
N LYS A 15 7.38 -8.75 -13.74
CA LYS A 15 7.36 -8.73 -15.21
C LYS A 15 8.03 -9.97 -15.81
N SER A 16 9.09 -10.49 -15.17
CA SER A 16 9.78 -11.71 -15.66
C SER A 16 8.94 -12.98 -15.47
N VAL A 17 8.16 -13.07 -14.39
CA VAL A 17 7.39 -14.28 -14.05
C VAL A 17 5.94 -14.25 -14.54
N ASN A 18 5.37 -13.08 -14.83
CA ASN A 18 3.95 -12.95 -15.20
C ASN A 18 3.68 -11.80 -16.18
N ASN A 19 4.43 -11.72 -17.26
CA ASN A 19 4.38 -10.60 -18.21
C ASN A 19 3.00 -10.35 -18.85
N LYS A 20 2.18 -11.41 -19.07
CA LYS A 20 0.89 -11.28 -19.78
C LYS A 20 -0.25 -10.74 -18.91
N ASN A 21 -0.19 -10.97 -17.59
CA ASN A 21 -1.26 -10.64 -16.64
C ASN A 21 -0.80 -9.68 -15.54
N TYR A 22 0.24 -8.91 -15.81
CA TYR A 22 0.83 -7.93 -14.91
C TYR A 22 0.67 -6.53 -15.49
N ILE A 23 -0.05 -5.69 -14.78
CA ILE A 23 -0.34 -4.30 -15.15
C ILE A 23 0.21 -3.40 -14.04
N THR A 24 0.92 -2.36 -14.44
CA THR A 24 1.42 -1.32 -13.53
C THR A 24 0.61 -0.05 -13.67
N PHE A 25 0.32 0.60 -12.54
CA PHE A 25 -0.52 1.78 -12.45
C PHE A 25 0.11 2.83 -11.54
N ASP A 26 0.20 4.06 -11.99
CA ASP A 26 0.69 5.18 -11.20
C ASP A 26 0.24 6.50 -11.80
N LEU A 27 0.27 7.57 -11.01
CA LEU A 27 -0.07 8.91 -11.48
C LEU A 27 0.95 9.43 -12.51
N ASN A 28 2.26 9.24 -12.25
CA ASN A 28 3.34 9.89 -13.00
C ASN A 28 4.51 8.96 -13.36
N SER A 29 4.64 7.80 -12.72
CA SER A 29 5.79 6.91 -12.90
C SER A 29 6.03 6.53 -14.35
N PRO A 30 7.27 6.55 -14.85
CA PRO A 30 7.62 6.02 -16.18
C PRO A 30 7.52 4.49 -16.28
N LEU A 31 7.38 3.79 -15.13
CA LEU A 31 7.21 2.34 -15.09
C LEU A 31 5.73 1.92 -15.19
N ALA A 32 4.80 2.88 -15.16
CA ALA A 32 3.37 2.60 -15.25
C ALA A 32 2.95 2.31 -16.70
N ASP A 33 2.31 1.16 -16.92
CA ASP A 33 1.64 0.83 -18.18
C ASP A 33 0.41 1.73 -18.38
N ILE A 34 -0.30 2.06 -17.28
CA ILE A 34 -1.47 2.92 -17.28
C ILE A 34 -1.26 4.02 -16.24
N LYS A 35 -1.44 5.28 -16.67
CA LYS A 35 -1.36 6.46 -15.80
C LYS A 35 -2.75 6.90 -15.36
N GLY A 36 -2.90 7.20 -14.07
CA GLY A 36 -4.17 7.67 -13.52
C GLY A 36 -4.14 7.90 -12.01
N ASP A 37 -5.25 8.44 -11.50
CA ASP A 37 -5.47 8.66 -10.07
C ASP A 37 -6.00 7.38 -9.42
N ILE A 38 -5.36 6.94 -8.34
CA ILE A 38 -5.78 5.77 -7.55
C ILE A 38 -7.20 5.94 -6.98
N CYS A 39 -7.66 7.17 -6.81
CA CYS A 39 -9.02 7.49 -6.38
C CYS A 39 -10.09 7.33 -7.48
N ALA A 40 -9.69 7.04 -8.73
CA ALA A 40 -10.59 6.88 -9.88
C ALA A 40 -9.95 5.97 -10.93
N MET A 41 -9.71 4.72 -10.57
CA MET A 41 -9.00 3.77 -11.43
C MET A 41 -9.85 3.35 -12.64
N PRO A 42 -9.26 3.34 -13.88
CA PRO A 42 -9.97 3.04 -15.12
C PRO A 42 -10.12 1.53 -15.36
N PHE A 43 -10.39 0.77 -14.32
CA PHE A 43 -10.58 -0.68 -14.40
C PHE A 43 -12.00 -1.06 -14.00
N GLU A 44 -12.48 -2.18 -14.54
CA GLU A 44 -13.77 -2.76 -14.17
C GLU A 44 -13.75 -3.31 -12.74
N ASP A 45 -14.94 -3.46 -12.17
CA ASP A 45 -15.11 -4.13 -10.89
C ASP A 45 -14.64 -5.58 -10.95
N ASN A 46 -13.98 -6.06 -9.90
CA ASN A 46 -13.55 -7.46 -9.79
C ASN A 46 -12.64 -7.90 -10.96
N PHE A 47 -11.69 -7.07 -11.32
CA PHE A 47 -10.80 -7.31 -12.46
C PHE A 47 -9.51 -8.05 -12.07
N PHE A 48 -8.90 -7.73 -10.91
CA PHE A 48 -7.61 -8.26 -10.50
C PHE A 48 -7.72 -9.36 -9.45
N ASP A 49 -6.93 -10.43 -9.62
CA ASP A 49 -6.79 -11.50 -8.61
C ASP A 49 -5.84 -11.11 -7.48
N PHE A 50 -4.85 -10.25 -7.78
CA PHE A 50 -3.85 -9.79 -6.84
C PHE A 50 -3.52 -8.31 -7.06
N ILE A 51 -3.41 -7.57 -5.95
CA ILE A 51 -2.99 -6.15 -5.94
C ILE A 51 -1.78 -5.99 -5.02
N LEU A 52 -0.77 -5.28 -5.50
CA LEU A 52 0.36 -4.80 -4.71
C LEU A 52 0.32 -3.26 -4.71
N CYS A 53 0.19 -2.67 -3.53
CA CYS A 53 0.12 -1.23 -3.33
C CYS A 53 0.88 -0.88 -2.04
N ASN A 54 2.19 -0.64 -2.18
CA ASN A 54 3.08 -0.38 -1.07
C ASN A 54 3.47 1.09 -1.04
N HIS A 55 3.45 1.70 0.15
CA HIS A 55 3.91 3.08 0.36
C HIS A 55 3.25 4.09 -0.60
N VAL A 56 1.92 4.01 -0.72
CA VAL A 56 1.11 4.91 -1.57
C VAL A 56 0.07 5.66 -0.76
N LEU A 57 -0.66 4.97 0.11
CA LEU A 57 -1.85 5.54 0.76
C LEU A 57 -1.53 6.69 1.72
N GLU A 58 -0.32 6.74 2.27
CA GLU A 58 0.16 7.84 3.10
C GLU A 58 0.34 9.16 2.33
N HIS A 59 0.40 9.09 1.00
CA HIS A 59 0.51 10.26 0.11
C HIS A 59 -0.85 10.75 -0.41
N ILE A 60 -1.91 9.93 -0.29
CA ILE A 60 -3.22 10.18 -0.90
C ILE A 60 -4.12 10.94 0.06
N VAL A 61 -4.57 12.14 -0.31
CA VAL A 61 -5.43 12.98 0.55
C VAL A 61 -6.73 12.25 0.92
N ASP A 62 -7.43 11.66 -0.05
CA ASP A 62 -8.62 10.82 0.20
C ASP A 62 -8.25 9.33 0.11
N ASP A 63 -7.54 8.84 1.12
CA ASP A 63 -7.13 7.44 1.20
C ASP A 63 -8.32 6.47 1.29
N THR A 64 -9.42 6.92 1.88
CA THR A 64 -10.66 6.13 1.96
C THR A 64 -11.23 5.86 0.58
N LYS A 65 -11.19 6.85 -0.31
CA LYS A 65 -11.61 6.68 -1.71
C LYS A 65 -10.67 5.76 -2.47
N ALA A 66 -9.35 5.93 -2.27
CA ALA A 66 -8.36 5.03 -2.86
C ALA A 66 -8.54 3.57 -2.39
N MET A 67 -8.73 3.34 -1.09
CA MET A 67 -9.01 2.00 -0.54
C MET A 67 -10.29 1.39 -1.12
N LYS A 68 -11.36 2.18 -1.32
CA LYS A 68 -12.60 1.73 -1.97
C LYS A 68 -12.37 1.33 -3.42
N GLU A 69 -11.57 2.08 -4.17
CA GLU A 69 -11.21 1.74 -5.54
C GLU A 69 -10.37 0.45 -5.61
N LEU A 70 -9.37 0.29 -4.72
CA LEU A 70 -8.61 -0.95 -4.60
C LEU A 70 -9.51 -2.15 -4.28
N TYR A 71 -10.48 -1.96 -3.38
CA TYR A 71 -11.48 -3.00 -3.07
C TYR A 71 -12.39 -3.28 -4.27
N ARG A 72 -12.86 -2.25 -4.98
CA ARG A 72 -13.75 -2.39 -6.14
C ARG A 72 -13.12 -3.24 -7.22
N VAL A 73 -11.87 -2.92 -7.60
CA VAL A 73 -11.19 -3.60 -8.72
C VAL A 73 -10.61 -4.96 -8.35
N LEU A 74 -10.48 -5.28 -7.03
CA LEU A 74 -10.07 -6.60 -6.57
C LEU A 74 -11.22 -7.59 -6.75
N LYS A 75 -10.94 -8.78 -7.28
CA LYS A 75 -11.92 -9.88 -7.40
C LYS A 75 -12.35 -10.40 -6.03
N ARG A 76 -13.53 -11.01 -5.98
CA ARG A 76 -13.90 -11.88 -4.84
C ARG A 76 -12.87 -12.99 -4.69
N LYS A 77 -12.47 -13.27 -3.43
CA LYS A 77 -11.36 -14.17 -3.06
C LYS A 77 -9.97 -13.68 -3.52
N GLY A 78 -9.88 -12.50 -4.12
CA GLY A 78 -8.61 -11.86 -4.46
C GLY A 78 -7.87 -11.38 -3.21
N ILE A 79 -6.57 -11.15 -3.37
CA ILE A 79 -5.66 -10.74 -2.30
C ILE A 79 -5.03 -9.39 -2.68
N ALA A 80 -4.95 -8.47 -1.72
CA ALA A 80 -4.18 -7.24 -1.84
C ALA A 80 -3.16 -7.13 -0.70
N ILE A 81 -1.95 -6.71 -1.01
CA ILE A 81 -0.96 -6.25 -0.03
C ILE A 81 -1.00 -4.71 -0.09
N LEU A 82 -1.38 -4.09 1.03
CA LEU A 82 -1.57 -2.65 1.15
C LEU A 82 -0.66 -2.12 2.27
N GLN A 83 0.66 -2.16 2.00
CA GLN A 83 1.68 -1.77 2.98
C GLN A 83 1.79 -0.26 3.09
N VAL A 84 1.84 0.24 4.33
CA VAL A 84 2.13 1.64 4.68
C VAL A 84 3.03 1.68 5.90
N PRO A 85 3.80 2.75 6.14
CA PRO A 85 4.49 2.95 7.40
C PRO A 85 3.46 3.14 8.53
N ILE A 86 3.55 2.31 9.57
CA ILE A 86 2.67 2.40 10.74
C ILE A 86 3.49 2.80 11.96
N ASN A 87 3.09 3.89 12.62
CA ASN A 87 3.61 4.24 13.92
C ASN A 87 2.91 3.40 14.99
N VAL A 88 3.59 2.34 15.45
CA VAL A 88 3.06 1.42 16.48
C VAL A 88 2.85 2.08 17.85
N GLY A 89 3.43 3.24 18.08
CA GLY A 89 3.19 4.06 19.28
C GLY A 89 1.90 4.88 19.25
N ARG A 90 1.14 4.81 18.14
CA ARG A 90 -0.11 5.53 17.96
C ARG A 90 -1.28 4.56 17.77
N ASP A 91 -2.31 4.69 18.58
CA ASP A 91 -3.56 3.96 18.38
C ASP A 91 -4.37 4.51 17.20
N LYS A 92 -4.25 5.81 16.92
CA LYS A 92 -5.00 6.52 15.89
C LYS A 92 -4.07 7.18 14.88
N THR A 93 -4.48 7.09 13.62
CA THR A 93 -3.87 7.82 12.50
C THR A 93 -3.90 9.33 12.80
N PHE A 94 -2.77 9.97 12.59
CA PHE A 94 -2.65 11.43 12.68
C PHE A 94 -2.65 12.05 11.29
N GLU A 95 -3.60 12.93 11.05
CA GLU A 95 -3.69 13.75 9.85
C GLU A 95 -4.17 15.16 10.19
N ASP A 96 -3.62 16.16 9.50
CA ASP A 96 -4.02 17.56 9.66
C ASP A 96 -3.88 18.28 8.32
N ASN A 97 -4.98 18.69 7.74
CA ASN A 97 -5.04 19.38 6.45
C ASN A 97 -4.37 20.79 6.46
N ASN A 98 -4.08 21.35 7.63
CA ASN A 98 -3.35 22.61 7.77
C ASN A 98 -1.84 22.43 7.57
N ILE A 99 -1.31 21.22 7.66
CA ILE A 99 0.10 20.89 7.43
C ILE A 99 0.36 20.78 5.94
N THR A 100 0.79 21.88 5.33
CA THR A 100 0.92 22.01 3.87
C THR A 100 2.35 22.16 3.37
N THR A 101 3.27 22.65 4.21
CA THR A 101 4.67 22.85 3.79
C THR A 101 5.48 21.56 3.89
N LYS A 102 6.47 21.42 3.00
CA LYS A 102 7.40 20.27 3.02
C LYS A 102 8.08 20.10 4.38
N LYS A 103 8.48 21.19 5.00
CA LYS A 103 9.16 21.17 6.30
C LYS A 103 8.25 20.62 7.40
N GLU A 104 7.02 21.13 7.50
CA GLU A 104 6.03 20.65 8.47
C GLU A 104 5.69 19.19 8.27
N ARG A 105 5.54 18.76 7.01
CA ARG A 105 5.27 17.34 6.69
C ARG A 105 6.40 16.42 7.13
N ILE A 106 7.67 16.79 6.89
CA ILE A 106 8.83 16.04 7.40
C ILE A 106 8.76 15.93 8.92
N GLU A 107 8.47 17.04 9.61
CA GLU A 107 8.43 17.09 11.08
C GLU A 107 7.29 16.26 11.68
N LYS A 108 6.11 16.27 11.04
CA LYS A 108 4.87 15.68 11.57
C LYS A 108 4.57 14.29 11.04
N PHE A 109 4.94 14.00 9.79
CA PHE A 109 4.62 12.75 9.08
C PHE A 109 5.87 11.97 8.64
N GLY A 110 7.07 12.48 8.91
CA GLY A 110 8.34 11.82 8.61
C GLY A 110 8.86 12.01 7.19
N GLN A 111 8.03 12.47 6.23
CA GLN A 111 8.43 12.69 4.83
C GLN A 111 7.72 13.91 4.22
N TYR A 112 8.38 14.56 3.24
CA TYR A 112 7.93 15.86 2.69
C TYR A 112 6.60 15.80 1.91
N ASP A 113 6.19 14.64 1.44
CA ASP A 113 5.00 14.39 0.63
C ASP A 113 3.97 13.48 1.33
N HIS A 114 4.24 13.00 2.54
CA HIS A 114 3.23 12.38 3.37
C HIS A 114 2.16 13.41 3.77
N VAL A 115 0.91 12.97 3.85
CA VAL A 115 -0.22 13.76 4.31
C VAL A 115 -0.81 13.23 5.61
N ARG A 116 -0.29 12.11 6.10
CA ARG A 116 -0.63 11.48 7.38
C ARG A 116 0.47 10.59 7.90
N GLU A 117 0.36 10.26 9.19
CA GLU A 117 1.09 9.21 9.86
C GLU A 117 0.08 8.17 10.36
N TYR A 118 0.09 6.97 9.77
CA TYR A 118 -0.83 5.90 10.17
C TYR A 118 -0.52 5.37 11.55
N GLY A 119 -1.58 5.15 12.36
CA GLY A 119 -1.56 4.44 13.63
C GLY A 119 -2.08 3.01 13.47
N LEU A 120 -2.28 2.34 14.61
CA LEU A 120 -2.77 0.96 14.66
C LEU A 120 -4.21 0.80 14.12
N ASP A 121 -4.97 1.88 14.05
CA ASP A 121 -6.32 1.92 13.47
C ASP A 121 -6.34 1.77 11.94
N TYR A 122 -5.17 1.78 11.27
CA TYR A 122 -5.06 1.51 9.83
C TYR A 122 -5.73 0.19 9.43
N TYR A 123 -5.52 -0.87 10.21
CA TYR A 123 -6.14 -2.16 9.94
C TYR A 123 -7.66 -2.11 10.03
N THR A 124 -8.20 -1.46 11.05
CA THR A 124 -9.65 -1.25 11.22
C THR A 124 -10.22 -0.38 10.09
N LYS A 125 -9.44 0.59 9.60
CA LYS A 125 -9.83 1.41 8.44
C LYS A 125 -9.99 0.54 7.19
N LEU A 126 -9.05 -0.37 6.91
CA LEU A 126 -9.17 -1.34 5.81
C LEU A 126 -10.38 -2.27 5.98
N GLU A 127 -10.62 -2.77 7.20
CA GLU A 127 -11.78 -3.61 7.51
C GLU A 127 -13.11 -2.87 7.29
N SER A 128 -13.16 -1.57 7.59
CA SER A 128 -14.35 -0.73 7.37
C SER A 128 -14.73 -0.57 5.89
N ILE A 129 -13.76 -0.75 4.99
CA ILE A 129 -13.99 -0.77 3.53
C ILE A 129 -14.62 -2.09 3.07
N GLY A 130 -14.42 -3.16 3.83
CA GLY A 130 -14.92 -4.52 3.51
C GLY A 130 -13.84 -5.59 3.37
N PHE A 131 -12.56 -5.23 3.51
CA PHE A 131 -11.49 -6.22 3.51
C PHE A 131 -11.53 -7.09 4.78
N SER A 132 -11.18 -8.36 4.63
CA SER A 132 -10.72 -9.19 5.74
C SER A 132 -9.20 -9.02 5.83
N VAL A 133 -8.69 -8.53 6.96
CA VAL A 133 -7.28 -8.15 7.12
C VAL A 133 -6.54 -9.15 8.00
N GLU A 134 -5.55 -9.82 7.41
CA GLU A 134 -4.59 -10.67 8.12
C GLU A 134 -3.32 -9.85 8.40
N LYS A 135 -2.97 -9.71 9.68
CA LYS A 135 -1.73 -9.07 10.15
C LYS A 135 -0.60 -10.09 10.10
N ASN A 136 0.15 -10.11 9.00
CA ASN A 136 1.17 -11.13 8.77
C ASN A 136 2.56 -10.65 9.22
N ASN A 137 3.10 -11.25 10.27
CA ASN A 137 4.48 -11.02 10.71
C ASN A 137 5.44 -11.98 9.98
N TYR A 138 5.60 -11.78 8.66
CA TYR A 138 6.50 -12.59 7.86
C TYR A 138 7.97 -12.39 8.24
N ALA A 139 8.34 -11.20 8.71
CA ALA A 139 9.68 -10.85 9.14
C ALA A 139 10.19 -11.73 10.29
N SER A 140 9.30 -12.23 11.15
CA SER A 140 9.66 -13.14 12.27
C SER A 140 10.24 -14.48 11.84
N LYS A 141 10.08 -14.87 10.57
CA LYS A 141 10.60 -16.13 10.01
C LYS A 141 12.09 -16.09 9.68
N PHE A 142 12.67 -14.88 9.60
CA PHE A 142 14.08 -14.71 9.24
C PHE A 142 14.98 -14.78 10.48
N ILE A 143 16.16 -15.38 10.28
CA ILE A 143 17.23 -15.39 11.29
C ILE A 143 17.93 -14.03 11.33
N GLU A 144 18.62 -13.72 12.43
CA GLU A 144 19.29 -12.45 12.67
C GLU A 144 20.24 -12.04 11.54
N ASN A 145 20.98 -13.01 11.02
CA ASN A 145 21.91 -12.76 9.91
C ASN A 145 21.22 -12.26 8.63
N ASP A 146 20.05 -12.83 8.31
CA ASP A 146 19.27 -12.41 7.13
C ASP A 146 18.62 -11.05 7.36
N ILE A 147 18.12 -10.80 8.58
CA ILE A 147 17.55 -9.51 8.98
C ILE A 147 18.57 -8.39 8.76
N ASN A 148 19.79 -8.57 9.28
CA ASN A 148 20.86 -7.59 9.13
C ASN A 148 21.33 -7.45 7.67
N LYS A 149 21.47 -8.57 6.96
CA LYS A 149 21.90 -8.60 5.57
C LYS A 149 20.95 -7.91 4.60
N PHE A 150 19.65 -8.09 4.82
CA PHE A 150 18.62 -7.58 3.90
C PHE A 150 17.92 -6.32 4.42
N GLY A 151 18.28 -5.82 5.60
CA GLY A 151 17.66 -4.64 6.20
C GLY A 151 16.18 -4.85 6.56
N ILE A 152 15.82 -6.07 6.97
CA ILE A 152 14.42 -6.41 7.30
C ILE A 152 14.06 -5.76 8.64
N VAL A 153 12.91 -5.12 8.71
CA VAL A 153 12.34 -4.64 9.97
C VAL A 153 11.65 -5.80 10.67
N ARG A 154 12.21 -6.27 11.79
CA ARG A 154 11.79 -7.51 12.49
C ARG A 154 10.30 -7.56 12.84
N ASP A 155 9.78 -6.45 13.31
CA ASP A 155 8.40 -6.37 13.82
C ASP A 155 7.42 -5.76 12.80
N GLU A 156 7.85 -5.66 11.54
CA GLU A 156 7.00 -5.16 10.48
C GLU A 156 5.86 -6.13 10.20
N ILE A 157 4.64 -5.60 10.22
CA ILE A 157 3.42 -6.35 9.93
C ILE A 157 2.97 -6.02 8.51
N ILE A 158 2.87 -7.05 7.67
CA ILE A 158 2.35 -6.93 6.31
C ILE A 158 0.83 -7.13 6.35
N PRO A 159 0.02 -6.13 5.99
CA PRO A 159 -1.43 -6.29 5.89
C PRO A 159 -1.79 -7.07 4.62
N ILE A 160 -2.23 -8.31 4.80
CA ILE A 160 -2.78 -9.14 3.72
C ILE A 160 -4.29 -8.97 3.73
N CYS A 161 -4.81 -8.25 2.75
CA CYS A 161 -6.22 -7.90 2.62
C CYS A 161 -6.91 -8.84 1.65
N LYS A 162 -8.06 -9.42 2.04
CA LYS A 162 -8.86 -10.32 1.21
C LYS A 162 -10.25 -9.73 0.98
N LYS A 163 -10.77 -9.88 -0.24
CA LYS A 163 -12.16 -9.57 -0.58
C LYS A 163 -12.98 -10.86 -0.51
N ASN A 164 -13.96 -10.93 0.38
CA ASN A 164 -14.84 -12.09 0.54
C ASN A 164 -15.93 -12.17 -0.53
#